data_ad4aca959c7e7bd0fe0210acd75dc4d5
#
_entry.id   ad4aca959c7e7bd0fe0210acd75dc4d5
#
_cell.length_a   1.000
_cell.length_b   1.000
_cell.length_c   1.000
_cell.angle_alpha   90.00
_cell.angle_beta   90.00
_cell.angle_gamma   90.00
#
_symmetry.space_group_name_H-M   'P 1'
#
loop_
_entity.id
_entity.type
_entity.pdbx_description
1 polymer ?
#
loop_
_entity_poly.entity_id
_entity_poly.type
_entity_poly.pdbx_seq_one_letter_code
_entity_poly.pdbx_strand_id
1 'polypeptide(L)'
;VAYGFCHIGVFKVIEDEKIPIDVISGASMGAVIASLWAIGKSSGEILEITREFREPKYIWSLLDFTFPLLGFIKGNKLYNFLKRHLGGKTFYDVRVPLKIIASDVKRKEPRVFDKGSLVDALMASCSMPGVFAPFKMKEEMLFDGGVINPLPTEPLFEMGVKKIIAVNVTPSREDILRQYEQLKSKVASPEGVIPKDWFNLKNFLKEKLKNNILDIIFSSFEIMQSEVALKEAQFADLVLHPDTAGLHWLELHRSAEFAQRGEEETRAKLDKIWKLIGE
;
A
#
# COMPACT_ATOMS: atom_id res chain seq x y z
N VAL A 1 -3.35 2.12 0.50
CA VAL A 1 -2.80 2.02 1.86
C VAL A 1 -3.10 0.62 2.42
N ALA A 2 -4.34 0.32 2.87
CA ALA A 2 -4.65 -0.98 3.50
C ALA A 2 -4.51 -2.17 2.53
N TYR A 3 -4.73 -1.99 1.24
CA TYR A 3 -4.53 -3.05 0.23
C TYR A 3 -3.13 -3.70 0.31
N GLY A 4 -2.11 -2.93 0.70
CA GLY A 4 -0.76 -3.47 0.87
C GLY A 4 -0.63 -4.56 1.94
N PHE A 5 -1.61 -4.71 2.85
CA PHE A 5 -1.61 -5.83 3.79
C PHE A 5 -1.82 -7.20 3.13
N CYS A 6 -2.31 -7.25 1.88
CA CYS A 6 -2.35 -8.49 1.11
C CYS A 6 -0.95 -9.12 0.97
N HIS A 7 0.12 -8.31 0.91
CA HIS A 7 1.49 -8.82 0.84
C HIS A 7 1.88 -9.69 2.03
N ILE A 8 1.25 -9.51 3.21
CA ILE A 8 1.50 -10.36 4.38
C ILE A 8 1.09 -11.81 4.08
N GLY A 9 -0.07 -12.00 3.44
CA GLY A 9 -0.53 -13.32 3.03
C GLY A 9 0.32 -13.94 1.94
N VAL A 10 0.81 -13.12 1.01
CA VAL A 10 1.75 -13.57 -0.03
C VAL A 10 3.04 -14.09 0.62
N PHE A 11 3.65 -13.31 1.54
CA PHE A 11 4.84 -13.74 2.26
C PHE A 11 4.59 -14.97 3.12
N LYS A 12 3.38 -15.13 3.70
CA LYS A 12 3.02 -16.34 4.43
C LYS A 12 3.15 -17.58 3.54
N VAL A 13 2.63 -17.54 2.32
CA VAL A 13 2.74 -18.68 1.39
C VAL A 13 4.20 -18.89 0.95
N ILE A 14 4.94 -17.81 0.69
CA ILE A 14 6.37 -17.90 0.38
C ILE A 14 7.15 -18.59 1.51
N GLU A 15 6.83 -18.29 2.78
CA GLU A 15 7.44 -18.91 3.95
C GLU A 15 7.03 -20.39 4.09
N ASP A 16 5.71 -20.67 4.02
CA ASP A 16 5.15 -22.02 4.18
C ASP A 16 5.73 -22.99 3.14
N GLU A 17 5.80 -22.53 1.90
CA GLU A 17 6.26 -23.32 0.74
C GLU A 17 7.78 -23.20 0.50
N LYS A 18 8.48 -22.38 1.26
CA LYS A 18 9.94 -22.14 1.12
C LYS A 18 10.35 -21.67 -0.28
N ILE A 19 9.52 -20.84 -0.92
CA ILE A 19 9.79 -20.28 -2.23
C ILE A 19 11.03 -19.37 -2.14
N PRO A 20 12.08 -19.60 -2.96
CA PRO A 20 13.28 -18.78 -2.92
C PRO A 20 13.00 -17.39 -3.48
N ILE A 21 13.45 -16.35 -2.76
CA ILE A 21 13.36 -14.95 -3.19
C ILE A 21 14.74 -14.33 -3.12
N ASP A 22 15.26 -13.88 -4.26
CA ASP A 22 16.61 -13.31 -4.38
C ASP A 22 16.63 -11.78 -4.16
N VAL A 23 15.54 -11.09 -4.50
CA VAL A 23 15.44 -9.63 -4.39
C VAL A 23 13.97 -9.20 -4.32
N ILE A 24 13.71 -8.11 -3.62
CA ILE A 24 12.35 -7.54 -3.48
C ILE A 24 12.38 -6.08 -3.87
N SER A 25 11.32 -5.63 -4.54
CA SER A 25 11.05 -4.22 -4.79
C SER A 25 9.66 -3.87 -4.26
N GLY A 26 9.50 -2.67 -3.70
CA GLY A 26 8.21 -2.24 -3.16
C GLY A 26 8.04 -0.73 -3.10
N ALA A 27 6.79 -0.31 -3.09
CA ALA A 27 6.37 1.08 -2.92
C ALA A 27 5.33 1.17 -1.79
N SER A 28 5.33 2.30 -1.06
CA SER A 28 4.33 2.60 -0.02
C SER A 28 4.17 1.47 1.01
N MET A 29 2.94 1.05 1.31
CA MET A 29 2.67 -0.06 2.24
C MET A 29 3.35 -1.36 1.81
N GLY A 30 3.46 -1.62 0.50
CA GLY A 30 4.20 -2.78 -0.02
C GLY A 30 5.67 -2.75 0.40
N ALA A 31 6.31 -1.57 0.36
CA ALA A 31 7.68 -1.39 0.84
C ALA A 31 7.79 -1.60 2.36
N VAL A 32 6.80 -1.17 3.15
CA VAL A 32 6.78 -1.38 4.61
C VAL A 32 6.76 -2.88 4.92
N ILE A 33 5.83 -3.62 4.32
CA ILE A 33 5.70 -5.07 4.54
C ILE A 33 6.97 -5.80 4.05
N ALA A 34 7.46 -5.46 2.86
CA ALA A 34 8.69 -6.02 2.31
C ALA A 34 9.91 -5.75 3.21
N SER A 35 10.04 -4.54 3.77
CA SER A 35 11.13 -4.19 4.68
C SER A 35 11.10 -4.98 5.97
N LEU A 36 9.92 -5.12 6.59
CA LEU A 36 9.75 -5.91 7.80
C LEU A 36 10.11 -7.38 7.56
N TRP A 37 9.69 -7.93 6.43
CA TRP A 37 10.05 -9.29 6.04
C TRP A 37 11.54 -9.42 5.74
N ALA A 38 12.11 -8.51 4.98
CA ALA A 38 13.52 -8.53 4.60
C ALA A 38 14.48 -8.41 5.80
N ILE A 39 14.10 -7.72 6.88
CA ILE A 39 14.89 -7.70 8.13
C ILE A 39 14.74 -8.96 8.98
N GLY A 40 13.89 -9.91 8.52
CA GLY A 40 13.75 -11.23 9.12
C GLY A 40 12.55 -11.43 10.02
N LYS A 41 11.55 -10.55 9.99
CA LYS A 41 10.26 -10.81 10.64
C LYS A 41 9.46 -11.79 9.79
N SER A 42 8.79 -12.73 10.46
CA SER A 42 7.83 -13.62 9.80
C SER A 42 6.54 -12.89 9.44
N SER A 43 5.79 -13.45 8.50
CA SER A 43 4.46 -12.95 8.13
C SER A 43 3.52 -12.86 9.34
N GLY A 44 3.62 -13.82 10.27
CA GLY A 44 2.87 -13.80 11.52
C GLY A 44 3.24 -12.62 12.43
N GLU A 45 4.54 -12.33 12.62
CA GLU A 45 5.00 -11.17 13.39
C GLU A 45 4.59 -9.84 12.73
N ILE A 46 4.61 -9.78 11.40
CA ILE A 46 4.15 -8.59 10.65
C ILE A 46 2.65 -8.39 10.87
N LEU A 47 1.86 -9.46 10.81
CA LEU A 47 0.42 -9.39 11.08
C LEU A 47 0.13 -8.93 12.51
N GLU A 48 0.92 -9.36 13.51
CA GLU A 48 0.80 -8.87 14.89
C GLU A 48 1.05 -7.35 14.98
N ILE A 49 2.07 -6.84 14.28
CA ILE A 49 2.32 -5.38 14.23
C ILE A 49 1.09 -4.64 13.70
N THR A 50 0.40 -5.20 12.69
CA THR A 50 -0.79 -4.54 12.13
C THR A 50 -1.99 -4.54 13.09
N ARG A 51 -1.98 -5.37 14.13
CA ARG A 51 -3.02 -5.34 15.17
C ARG A 51 -3.07 -4.02 15.96
N GLU A 52 -1.98 -3.26 15.97
CA GLU A 52 -1.98 -1.92 16.55
C GLU A 52 -2.99 -1.00 15.85
N PHE A 53 -3.33 -1.26 14.58
CA PHE A 53 -4.31 -0.49 13.81
C PHE A 53 -5.78 -0.89 14.05
N ARG A 54 -6.06 -1.90 14.90
CA ARG A 54 -7.44 -2.32 15.20
C ARG A 54 -8.25 -1.22 15.90
N GLU A 55 -7.58 -0.46 16.76
CA GLU A 55 -8.20 0.64 17.47
C GLU A 55 -8.16 1.92 16.63
N PRO A 56 -9.30 2.49 16.21
CA PRO A 56 -9.32 3.74 15.47
C PRO A 56 -8.58 4.88 16.17
N LYS A 57 -8.63 4.91 17.52
CA LYS A 57 -7.88 5.90 18.31
C LYS A 57 -6.38 5.82 18.09
N TYR A 58 -5.85 4.60 17.87
CA TYR A 58 -4.43 4.43 17.59
C TYR A 58 -4.05 5.01 16.22
N ILE A 59 -4.88 4.76 15.19
CA ILE A 59 -4.67 5.35 13.87
C ILE A 59 -4.65 6.88 13.96
N TRP A 60 -5.64 7.46 14.65
CA TRP A 60 -5.67 8.91 14.90
C TRP A 60 -4.46 9.41 15.69
N SER A 61 -3.93 8.59 16.60
CA SER A 61 -2.73 8.92 17.37
C SER A 61 -1.46 8.98 16.51
N LEU A 62 -1.43 8.33 15.35
CA LEU A 62 -0.31 8.36 14.39
C LEU A 62 -0.35 9.60 13.49
N LEU A 63 -1.45 10.37 13.51
CA LEU A 63 -1.59 11.55 12.68
C LEU A 63 -1.15 12.78 13.48
N ASP A 64 -0.04 13.39 13.06
CA ASP A 64 0.45 14.67 13.60
C ASP A 64 0.06 15.81 12.65
N PHE A 65 -1.16 16.31 12.85
CA PHE A 65 -1.72 17.37 12.01
C PHE A 65 -0.87 18.62 12.01
N THR A 66 -0.79 19.29 10.87
CA THR A 66 -0.07 20.54 10.68
C THR A 66 -0.90 21.51 9.85
N PHE A 67 -0.46 22.77 9.78
CA PHE A 67 -1.08 23.75 8.90
C PHE A 67 -0.86 23.32 7.42
N PRO A 68 -1.91 23.26 6.58
CA PRO A 68 -1.91 22.55 5.30
C PRO A 68 -1.24 23.36 4.17
N LEU A 69 0.01 23.80 4.36
CA LEU A 69 0.78 24.44 3.27
C LEU A 69 1.35 23.39 2.29
N LEU A 70 1.78 22.22 2.80
CA LEU A 70 2.42 21.18 1.99
C LEU A 70 1.83 19.79 2.22
N GLY A 71 0.90 19.67 3.19
CA GLY A 71 0.25 18.43 3.58
C GLY A 71 -0.44 18.62 4.94
N PHE A 72 -1.39 17.76 5.26
CA PHE A 72 -2.16 17.84 6.53
C PHE A 72 -1.43 17.18 7.70
N ILE A 73 -0.47 16.27 7.43
CA ILE A 73 0.24 15.44 8.41
C ILE A 73 1.74 15.62 8.23
N LYS A 74 2.47 15.89 9.32
CA LYS A 74 3.95 16.01 9.28
C LYS A 74 4.65 14.68 9.06
N GLY A 75 4.10 13.59 9.61
CA GLY A 75 4.64 12.25 9.51
C GLY A 75 5.65 11.86 10.60
N ASN A 76 5.91 12.72 11.60
CA ASN A 76 6.86 12.38 12.69
C ASN A 76 6.40 11.15 13.50
N LYS A 77 5.10 11.00 13.69
CA LYS A 77 4.56 9.86 14.43
C LYS A 77 4.65 8.57 13.62
N LEU A 78 4.43 8.64 12.31
CA LEU A 78 4.69 7.52 11.41
C LEU A 78 6.17 7.14 11.39
N TYR A 79 7.06 8.14 11.34
CA TYR A 79 8.52 7.94 11.46
C TYR A 79 8.86 7.18 12.73
N ASN A 80 8.34 7.59 13.87
CA ASN A 80 8.59 6.93 15.16
C ASN A 80 8.02 5.52 15.21
N PHE A 81 6.85 5.28 14.60
CA PHE A 81 6.27 3.94 14.44
C PHE A 81 7.22 3.04 13.63
N LEU A 82 7.65 3.48 12.46
CA LEU A 82 8.58 2.72 11.62
C LEU A 82 9.91 2.48 12.34
N LYS A 83 10.46 3.50 13.01
CA LYS A 83 11.70 3.39 13.78
C LYS A 83 11.57 2.37 14.93
N ARG A 84 10.44 2.29 15.60
CA ARG A 84 10.19 1.30 16.66
C ARG A 84 10.28 -0.13 16.16
N HIS A 85 9.74 -0.42 14.95
CA HIS A 85 9.67 -1.77 14.40
C HIS A 85 10.89 -2.17 13.56
N LEU A 86 11.59 -1.20 12.96
CA LEU A 86 12.77 -1.41 12.13
C LEU A 86 14.07 -1.13 12.87
N GLY A 87 14.02 -0.38 13.98
CA GLY A 87 15.21 0.08 14.68
C GLY A 87 16.04 1.06 13.85
N GLY A 88 17.35 1.00 13.98
CA GLY A 88 18.30 1.75 13.16
C GLY A 88 18.80 0.99 11.93
N LYS A 89 18.03 0.00 11.45
CA LYS A 89 18.43 -0.87 10.34
C LYS A 89 18.54 -0.12 9.01
N THR A 90 19.48 -0.57 8.22
CA THR A 90 19.83 -0.08 6.89
C THR A 90 19.56 -1.16 5.84
N PHE A 91 19.74 -0.84 4.57
CA PHE A 91 19.69 -1.82 3.48
C PHE A 91 20.78 -2.88 3.56
N TYR A 92 21.80 -2.72 4.41
CA TYR A 92 22.83 -3.74 4.67
C TYR A 92 22.41 -4.77 5.73
N ASP A 93 21.34 -4.49 6.48
CA ASP A 93 20.85 -5.35 7.56
C ASP A 93 19.71 -6.29 7.11
N VAL A 94 19.40 -6.31 5.82
CA VAL A 94 18.35 -7.15 5.25
C VAL A 94 18.91 -8.53 4.86
N ARG A 95 18.07 -9.56 4.99
CA ARG A 95 18.40 -10.93 4.57
C ARG A 95 18.23 -11.13 3.07
N VAL A 96 17.31 -10.36 2.48
CA VAL A 96 17.01 -10.37 1.05
C VAL A 96 17.18 -8.95 0.53
N PRO A 97 18.01 -8.72 -0.50
CA PRO A 97 18.17 -7.42 -1.14
C PRO A 97 16.84 -6.73 -1.41
N LEU A 98 16.76 -5.45 -1.07
CA LEU A 98 15.52 -4.70 -1.11
C LEU A 98 15.71 -3.40 -1.91
N LYS A 99 14.70 -3.06 -2.72
CA LYS A 99 14.57 -1.75 -3.34
C LYS A 99 13.27 -1.09 -2.87
N ILE A 100 13.37 0.15 -2.44
CA ILE A 100 12.21 0.96 -2.02
C ILE A 100 12.06 2.12 -3.00
N ILE A 101 10.85 2.29 -3.53
CA ILE A 101 10.56 3.31 -4.53
C ILE A 101 9.86 4.49 -3.88
N ALA A 102 10.34 5.68 -4.17
CA ALA A 102 9.66 6.94 -3.92
C ALA A 102 9.58 7.76 -5.23
N SER A 103 8.84 8.86 -5.23
CA SER A 103 8.67 9.75 -6.38
C SER A 103 9.36 11.09 -6.13
N ASP A 104 10.36 11.45 -6.92
CA ASP A 104 10.94 12.81 -6.90
C ASP A 104 10.07 13.75 -7.72
N VAL A 105 9.35 14.63 -7.02
CA VAL A 105 8.40 15.55 -7.67
C VAL A 105 9.11 16.64 -8.47
N LYS A 106 10.31 17.04 -8.06
CA LYS A 106 11.08 18.07 -8.76
C LYS A 106 11.60 17.56 -10.10
N ARG A 107 12.12 16.32 -10.09
CA ARG A 107 12.68 15.69 -11.29
C ARG A 107 11.64 14.94 -12.12
N LYS A 108 10.48 14.61 -11.51
CA LYS A 108 9.39 13.83 -12.13
C LYS A 108 9.85 12.43 -12.53
N GLU A 109 10.65 11.80 -11.68
CA GLU A 109 11.23 10.48 -11.90
C GLU A 109 11.12 9.60 -10.65
N PRO A 110 11.17 8.26 -10.77
CA PRO A 110 11.24 7.38 -9.63
C PRO A 110 12.58 7.54 -8.91
N ARG A 111 12.55 7.56 -7.58
CA ARG A 111 13.71 7.49 -6.71
C ARG A 111 13.82 6.10 -6.13
N VAL A 112 14.78 5.31 -6.61
CA VAL A 112 15.04 3.96 -6.10
C VAL A 112 16.05 4.04 -4.96
N PHE A 113 15.66 3.55 -3.79
CA PHE A 113 16.52 3.38 -2.63
C PHE A 113 17.00 1.94 -2.53
N ASP A 114 18.29 1.75 -2.40
CA ASP A 114 18.98 0.46 -2.20
C ASP A 114 20.08 0.54 -1.15
N LYS A 115 20.24 1.70 -0.50
CA LYS A 115 21.23 1.97 0.55
C LYS A 115 20.75 3.05 1.50
N GLY A 116 21.39 3.11 2.68
CA GLY A 116 21.07 4.08 3.73
C GLY A 116 20.02 3.56 4.70
N SER A 117 19.32 4.47 5.37
CA SER A 117 18.31 4.17 6.39
C SER A 117 17.05 3.59 5.75
N LEU A 118 16.57 2.44 6.25
CA LEU A 118 15.28 1.89 5.83
C LEU A 118 14.12 2.80 6.23
N VAL A 119 14.20 3.41 7.43
CA VAL A 119 13.13 4.30 7.91
C VAL A 119 12.98 5.52 7.01
N ASP A 120 14.10 6.15 6.61
CA ASP A 120 14.06 7.34 5.75
C ASP A 120 13.51 7.00 4.36
N ALA A 121 13.94 5.87 3.78
CA ALA A 121 13.42 5.40 2.49
C ALA A 121 11.91 5.11 2.55
N LEU A 122 11.44 4.48 3.65
CA LEU A 122 10.03 4.22 3.85
C LEU A 122 9.21 5.49 4.07
N MET A 123 9.74 6.46 4.82
CA MET A 123 9.08 7.76 4.99
C MET A 123 8.89 8.45 3.64
N ALA A 124 9.92 8.44 2.79
CA ALA A 124 9.80 8.96 1.43
C ALA A 124 8.72 8.20 0.62
N SER A 125 8.78 6.87 0.66
CA SER A 125 7.88 5.97 -0.08
C SER A 125 6.43 6.00 0.40
N CYS A 126 6.17 6.40 1.64
CA CYS A 126 4.81 6.46 2.23
C CYS A 126 4.26 7.90 2.32
N SER A 127 4.98 8.92 1.87
CA SER A 127 4.54 10.32 1.89
C SER A 127 3.51 10.60 0.81
N MET A 128 2.26 10.16 1.04
CA MET A 128 1.16 10.32 0.08
C MET A 128 0.84 11.79 -0.14
N PRO A 129 0.83 12.28 -1.41
CA PRO A 129 0.50 13.66 -1.74
C PRO A 129 -0.87 14.08 -1.21
N GLY A 130 -0.95 15.31 -0.67
CA GLY A 130 -2.18 15.84 -0.10
C GLY A 130 -2.50 15.34 1.32
N VAL A 131 -1.89 14.24 1.77
CA VAL A 131 -2.02 13.71 3.15
C VAL A 131 -0.80 14.09 3.97
N PHE A 132 0.36 13.61 3.55
CA PHE A 132 1.63 13.87 4.22
C PHE A 132 2.37 15.05 3.58
N ALA A 133 3.11 15.79 4.39
CA ALA A 133 4.12 16.68 3.87
C ALA A 133 5.18 15.87 3.10
N PRO A 134 5.74 16.42 1.99
CA PRO A 134 6.78 15.72 1.23
C PRO A 134 7.99 15.45 2.11
N PHE A 135 8.55 14.26 1.98
CA PHE A 135 9.79 13.92 2.67
C PHE A 135 10.95 14.62 1.97
N LYS A 136 11.66 15.47 2.70
CA LYS A 136 12.81 16.21 2.16
C LYS A 136 14.10 15.48 2.50
N MET A 137 14.87 15.14 1.47
CA MET A 137 16.19 14.52 1.61
C MET A 137 17.18 15.29 0.74
N LYS A 138 18.08 16.05 1.36
CA LYS A 138 19.00 16.98 0.67
C LYS A 138 18.19 17.94 -0.24
N GLU A 139 18.44 17.92 -1.55
CA GLU A 139 17.74 18.74 -2.55
C GLU A 139 16.47 18.06 -3.12
N GLU A 140 16.23 16.81 -2.76
CA GLU A 140 15.10 16.03 -3.26
C GLU A 140 13.82 16.35 -2.46
N MET A 141 12.68 16.34 -3.15
CA MET A 141 11.35 16.46 -2.58
C MET A 141 10.58 15.20 -2.97
N LEU A 142 10.40 14.30 -1.99
CA LEU A 142 9.96 12.94 -2.23
C LEU A 142 8.53 12.73 -1.73
N PHE A 143 7.75 12.03 -2.55
CA PHE A 143 6.42 11.56 -2.24
C PHE A 143 6.32 10.04 -2.41
N ASP A 144 5.15 9.50 -2.09
CA ASP A 144 4.81 8.09 -2.21
C ASP A 144 5.22 7.53 -3.59
N GLY A 145 5.87 6.37 -3.56
CA GLY A 145 6.33 5.71 -4.77
C GLY A 145 5.22 5.34 -5.73
N GLY A 146 4.02 5.08 -5.20
CA GLY A 146 2.84 4.78 -6.00
C GLY A 146 2.35 5.92 -6.89
N VAL A 147 2.92 7.13 -6.76
CA VAL A 147 2.63 8.25 -7.69
C VAL A 147 3.17 7.95 -9.08
N ILE A 148 4.38 7.38 -9.17
CA ILE A 148 5.07 7.12 -10.44
C ILE A 148 5.13 5.63 -10.73
N ASN A 149 5.41 4.80 -9.72
CA ASN A 149 5.58 3.35 -9.89
C ASN A 149 4.90 2.57 -8.75
N PRO A 150 3.59 2.29 -8.86
CA PRO A 150 2.81 1.56 -7.86
C PRO A 150 3.11 0.06 -7.80
N LEU A 151 3.66 -0.51 -8.87
CA LEU A 151 4.03 -1.92 -9.01
C LEU A 151 5.47 -2.02 -9.53
N PRO A 152 6.50 -1.81 -8.68
CA PRO A 152 7.87 -1.55 -9.13
C PRO A 152 8.59 -2.79 -9.66
N THR A 153 8.20 -3.25 -10.82
CA THR A 153 8.80 -4.38 -11.56
C THR A 153 9.95 -3.94 -12.45
N GLU A 154 9.86 -2.76 -13.08
CA GLU A 154 10.91 -2.22 -13.93
C GLU A 154 12.30 -2.18 -13.26
N PRO A 155 12.48 -1.73 -12.01
CA PRO A 155 13.78 -1.75 -11.34
C PRO A 155 14.39 -3.16 -11.19
N LEU A 156 13.57 -4.20 -11.10
CA LEU A 156 14.04 -5.58 -11.07
C LEU A 156 14.42 -6.07 -12.48
N PHE A 157 13.64 -5.70 -13.47
CA PHE A 157 13.93 -6.01 -14.87
C PHE A 157 15.26 -5.37 -15.30
N GLU A 158 15.50 -4.12 -14.98
CA GLU A 158 16.76 -3.41 -15.26
C GLU A 158 17.97 -4.05 -14.56
N MET A 159 17.78 -4.70 -13.40
CA MET A 159 18.81 -5.49 -12.72
C MET A 159 19.13 -6.79 -13.44
N GLY A 160 18.38 -7.19 -14.46
CA GLY A 160 18.52 -8.47 -15.15
C GLY A 160 17.98 -9.66 -14.37
N VAL A 161 17.01 -9.43 -13.46
CA VAL A 161 16.31 -10.52 -12.76
C VAL A 161 15.57 -11.36 -13.78
N LYS A 162 15.77 -12.69 -13.71
CA LYS A 162 15.27 -13.64 -14.74
C LYS A 162 13.78 -13.94 -14.60
N LYS A 163 13.27 -13.92 -13.36
CA LYS A 163 11.89 -14.27 -13.03
C LYS A 163 11.32 -13.24 -12.07
N ILE A 164 10.23 -12.59 -12.46
CA ILE A 164 9.59 -11.55 -11.68
C ILE A 164 8.15 -11.95 -11.39
N ILE A 165 7.84 -12.07 -10.10
CA ILE A 165 6.47 -12.24 -9.60
C ILE A 165 6.02 -10.89 -9.05
N ALA A 166 5.03 -10.29 -9.66
CA ALA A 166 4.46 -9.03 -9.21
C ALA A 166 3.20 -9.28 -8.37
N VAL A 167 3.02 -8.49 -7.32
CA VAL A 167 1.80 -8.50 -6.48
C VAL A 167 1.08 -7.18 -6.68
N ASN A 168 0.11 -7.17 -7.56
CA ASN A 168 -0.69 -6.00 -7.85
C ASN A 168 -1.90 -5.94 -6.92
N VAL A 169 -1.88 -5.01 -5.98
CA VAL A 169 -2.97 -4.78 -5.01
C VAL A 169 -3.78 -3.52 -5.34
N THR A 170 -3.51 -2.88 -6.48
CA THR A 170 -4.36 -1.77 -6.94
C THR A 170 -5.69 -2.31 -7.42
N PRO A 171 -6.83 -1.68 -7.09
CA PRO A 171 -8.12 -2.13 -7.58
C PRO A 171 -8.13 -2.21 -9.11
N SER A 172 -8.64 -3.30 -9.65
CA SER A 172 -8.85 -3.41 -11.09
C SER A 172 -10.01 -2.50 -11.54
N ARG A 173 -10.09 -2.23 -12.84
CA ARG A 173 -11.22 -1.50 -13.40
C ARG A 173 -12.56 -2.18 -13.07
N GLU A 174 -12.59 -3.50 -13.03
CA GLU A 174 -13.76 -4.28 -12.65
C GLU A 174 -14.10 -4.13 -11.17
N ASP A 175 -13.10 -4.08 -10.29
CA ASP A 175 -13.30 -3.86 -8.85
C ASP A 175 -13.87 -2.46 -8.60
N ILE A 176 -13.36 -1.45 -9.30
CA ILE A 176 -13.87 -0.07 -9.23
C ILE A 176 -15.33 -0.01 -9.69
N LEU A 177 -15.65 -0.69 -10.80
CA LEU A 177 -17.03 -0.75 -11.31
C LEU A 177 -17.96 -1.47 -10.34
N ARG A 178 -17.55 -2.60 -9.76
CA ARG A 178 -18.32 -3.33 -8.73
C ARG A 178 -18.57 -2.48 -7.49
N GLN A 179 -17.56 -1.76 -7.03
CA GLN A 179 -17.70 -0.82 -5.89
C GLN A 179 -18.70 0.30 -6.22
N TYR A 180 -18.62 0.85 -7.44
CA TYR A 180 -19.55 1.88 -7.90
C TYR A 180 -20.99 1.37 -7.98
N GLU A 181 -21.23 0.16 -8.50
CA GLU A 181 -22.55 -0.46 -8.54
C GLU A 181 -23.11 -0.74 -7.14
N GLN A 182 -22.29 -1.21 -6.22
CA GLN A 182 -22.67 -1.40 -4.82
C GLN A 182 -23.03 -0.08 -4.12
N LEU A 183 -22.30 1.01 -4.41
CA LEU A 183 -22.63 2.34 -3.92
C LEU A 183 -23.95 2.83 -4.53
N LYS A 184 -24.14 2.62 -5.83
CA LYS A 184 -25.36 3.03 -6.54
C LYS A 184 -26.60 2.28 -6.03
N SER A 185 -26.50 0.98 -5.75
CA SER A 185 -27.59 0.19 -5.18
C SER A 185 -27.96 0.63 -3.76
N LYS A 186 -27.00 1.10 -2.96
CA LYS A 186 -27.23 1.66 -1.61
C LYS A 186 -27.84 3.06 -1.65
N VAL A 187 -27.60 3.84 -2.70
CA VAL A 187 -28.13 5.20 -2.88
C VAL A 187 -29.51 5.19 -3.54
N ALA A 188 -29.87 4.12 -4.25
CA ALA A 188 -31.15 3.98 -4.94
C ALA A 188 -32.34 3.61 -4.04
N SER A 189 -32.22 3.68 -2.72
CA SER A 189 -33.36 3.61 -1.80
C SER A 189 -34.11 4.95 -1.84
N PRO A 190 -35.38 4.98 -2.30
CA PRO A 190 -36.11 6.23 -2.51
C PRO A 190 -36.76 6.72 -1.22
N GLU A 191 -35.97 7.24 -0.29
CA GLU A 191 -36.52 8.00 0.83
C GLU A 191 -35.68 9.26 1.07
N GLY A 192 -35.89 10.22 0.16
CA GLY A 192 -35.43 11.61 0.34
C GLY A 192 -36.29 12.37 1.32
N VAL A 193 -36.46 11.88 2.54
CA VAL A 193 -37.10 12.67 3.61
C VAL A 193 -35.98 13.43 4.32
N ILE A 194 -36.03 14.76 4.18
CA ILE A 194 -35.18 15.66 4.98
C ILE A 194 -35.54 15.42 6.46
N PRO A 195 -34.62 14.90 7.28
CA PRO A 195 -34.92 14.64 8.67
C PRO A 195 -35.16 15.95 9.42
N LYS A 196 -36.29 16.08 10.14
CA LYS A 196 -36.63 17.24 10.94
C LYS A 196 -35.84 17.36 12.25
N ASP A 197 -35.04 16.35 12.60
CA ASP A 197 -34.35 16.30 13.88
C ASP A 197 -32.83 16.45 13.71
N TRP A 198 -32.24 17.27 14.58
CA TRP A 198 -30.79 17.56 14.65
C TRP A 198 -29.89 16.28 14.71
N PHE A 199 -30.35 15.20 15.31
CA PHE A 199 -29.65 13.90 15.36
C PHE A 199 -29.53 13.24 13.98
N ASN A 200 -30.53 13.42 13.13
CA ASN A 200 -30.53 12.92 11.76
C ASN A 200 -29.69 13.79 10.82
N LEU A 201 -29.52 15.08 11.11
CA LEU A 201 -28.65 15.98 10.35
C LEU A 201 -27.19 15.52 10.41
N LYS A 202 -26.74 14.99 11.55
CA LYS A 202 -25.37 14.45 11.73
C LYS A 202 -25.15 13.20 10.87
N ASN A 203 -26.13 12.33 10.76
CA ASN A 203 -26.08 11.15 9.91
C ASN A 203 -26.23 11.51 8.41
N PHE A 204 -27.10 12.45 8.08
CA PHE A 204 -27.26 13.01 6.74
C PHE A 204 -25.99 13.73 6.25
N LEU A 205 -25.36 14.52 7.10
CA LEU A 205 -24.06 15.14 6.82
C LEU A 205 -22.97 14.08 6.68
N LYS A 206 -22.99 13.03 7.49
CA LYS A 206 -22.05 11.91 7.41
C LYS A 206 -22.21 11.11 6.12
N GLU A 207 -23.41 10.94 5.60
CA GLU A 207 -23.67 10.32 4.28
C GLU A 207 -23.34 11.25 3.12
N LYS A 208 -23.64 12.56 3.22
CA LYS A 208 -23.23 13.55 2.21
C LYS A 208 -21.74 13.83 2.20
N LEU A 209 -21.05 13.70 3.34
CA LEU A 209 -19.59 13.84 3.45
C LEU A 209 -18.83 12.59 2.98
N LYS A 210 -19.51 11.48 2.68
CA LYS A 210 -18.89 10.30 2.06
C LYS A 210 -18.39 10.55 0.64
N ASN A 211 -18.83 11.61 -0.03
CA ASN A 211 -18.33 12.02 -1.35
C ASN A 211 -17.65 13.39 -1.23
N ASN A 212 -16.74 13.53 -0.27
CA ASN A 212 -15.98 14.77 -0.15
C ASN A 212 -14.88 14.85 -1.22
N ILE A 213 -14.35 16.05 -1.43
CA ILE A 213 -13.32 16.31 -2.43
C ILE A 213 -12.08 15.41 -2.25
N LEU A 214 -11.79 14.99 -1.03
CA LEU A 214 -10.69 14.08 -0.73
C LEU A 214 -10.95 12.69 -1.31
N ASP A 215 -12.18 12.15 -1.17
CA ASP A 215 -12.53 10.85 -1.75
C ASP A 215 -12.42 10.88 -3.29
N ILE A 216 -12.80 12.00 -3.91
CA ILE A 216 -12.65 12.18 -5.36
C ILE A 216 -11.16 12.20 -5.75
N ILE A 217 -10.33 12.93 -5.02
CA ILE A 217 -8.88 13.00 -5.27
C ILE A 217 -8.26 11.61 -5.09
N PHE A 218 -8.62 10.89 -4.03
CA PHE A 218 -8.07 9.55 -3.79
C PHE A 218 -8.53 8.53 -4.83
N SER A 219 -9.81 8.53 -5.19
CA SER A 219 -10.31 7.65 -6.26
C SER A 219 -9.63 7.96 -7.60
N SER A 220 -9.40 9.24 -7.91
CA SER A 220 -8.66 9.62 -9.11
C SER A 220 -7.21 9.12 -9.06
N PHE A 221 -6.58 9.19 -7.90
CA PHE A 221 -5.24 8.68 -7.68
C PHE A 221 -5.18 7.15 -7.84
N GLU A 222 -6.15 6.42 -7.27
CA GLU A 222 -6.27 4.96 -7.41
C GLU A 222 -6.44 4.55 -8.89
N ILE A 223 -7.25 5.27 -9.66
CA ILE A 223 -7.42 5.01 -11.10
C ILE A 223 -6.08 5.20 -11.83
N MET A 224 -5.38 6.29 -11.55
CA MET A 224 -4.07 6.55 -12.18
C MET A 224 -3.05 5.47 -11.79
N GLN A 225 -3.00 5.08 -10.53
CA GLN A 225 -2.13 3.99 -10.06
C GLN A 225 -2.45 2.67 -10.76
N SER A 226 -3.74 2.34 -10.93
CA SER A 226 -4.16 1.12 -11.62
C SER A 226 -3.66 1.07 -13.07
N GLU A 227 -3.79 2.17 -13.81
CA GLU A 227 -3.31 2.24 -15.19
C GLU A 227 -1.77 2.13 -15.30
N VAL A 228 -1.04 2.74 -14.37
CA VAL A 228 0.42 2.60 -14.31
C VAL A 228 0.82 1.18 -13.91
N ALA A 229 0.15 0.58 -12.92
CA ALA A 229 0.41 -0.78 -12.49
C ALA A 229 0.20 -1.81 -13.62
N LEU A 230 -0.79 -1.60 -14.51
CA LEU A 230 -0.99 -2.44 -15.69
C LEU A 230 0.19 -2.38 -16.67
N LYS A 231 0.82 -1.22 -16.82
CA LYS A 231 2.05 -1.08 -17.65
C LYS A 231 3.23 -1.77 -16.99
N GLU A 232 3.42 -1.55 -15.70
CA GLU A 232 4.49 -2.18 -14.93
C GLU A 232 4.35 -3.71 -14.90
N ALA A 233 3.13 -4.24 -14.86
CA ALA A 233 2.84 -5.67 -14.91
C ALA A 233 3.40 -6.38 -16.16
N GLN A 234 3.71 -5.63 -17.24
CA GLN A 234 4.28 -6.20 -18.46
C GLN A 234 5.73 -6.69 -18.27
N PHE A 235 6.44 -6.23 -17.25
CA PHE A 235 7.78 -6.70 -16.88
C PHE A 235 7.74 -7.96 -15.99
N ALA A 236 6.57 -8.40 -15.54
CA ALA A 236 6.43 -9.56 -14.68
C ALA A 236 6.10 -10.84 -15.48
N ASP A 237 6.72 -11.96 -15.10
CA ASP A 237 6.39 -13.29 -15.64
C ASP A 237 5.10 -13.84 -15.04
N LEU A 238 4.77 -13.43 -13.80
CA LEU A 238 3.53 -13.80 -13.11
C LEU A 238 3.03 -12.62 -12.30
N VAL A 239 1.73 -12.31 -12.42
CA VAL A 239 1.06 -11.31 -11.60
C VAL A 239 0.09 -11.99 -10.66
N LEU A 240 0.25 -11.75 -9.36
CA LEU A 240 -0.72 -12.05 -8.32
C LEU A 240 -1.62 -10.83 -8.14
N HIS A 241 -2.93 -11.05 -8.15
CA HIS A 241 -3.91 -9.97 -8.00
C HIS A 241 -4.95 -10.37 -6.96
N PRO A 242 -4.68 -10.12 -5.67
CA PRO A 242 -5.63 -10.43 -4.60
C PRO A 242 -6.96 -9.73 -4.78
N ASP A 243 -8.06 -10.47 -4.68
CA ASP A 243 -9.41 -9.89 -4.75
C ASP A 243 -9.70 -9.07 -3.49
N THR A 244 -9.68 -7.76 -3.63
CA THR A 244 -9.98 -6.82 -2.54
C THR A 244 -11.42 -6.29 -2.57
N ALA A 245 -12.32 -6.93 -3.31
CA ALA A 245 -13.73 -6.55 -3.38
C ALA A 245 -14.37 -6.51 -1.98
N GLY A 246 -15.08 -5.42 -1.70
CA GLY A 246 -15.70 -5.18 -0.39
C GLY A 246 -14.76 -4.70 0.71
N LEU A 247 -13.50 -4.46 0.40
CA LEU A 247 -12.51 -3.87 1.30
C LEU A 247 -12.16 -2.45 0.82
N HIS A 248 -11.95 -1.54 1.78
CA HIS A 248 -11.65 -0.15 1.48
C HIS A 248 -10.21 0.21 1.91
N TRP A 249 -9.53 1.05 1.13
CA TRP A 249 -8.13 1.42 1.33
C TRP A 249 -7.80 2.06 2.70
N LEU A 250 -8.80 2.58 3.42
CA LEU A 250 -8.69 3.14 4.78
C LEU A 250 -8.96 2.12 5.89
N GLU A 251 -9.38 0.91 5.59
CA GLU A 251 -9.75 -0.09 6.58
C GLU A 251 -8.53 -0.83 7.16
N LEU A 252 -7.58 -0.07 7.72
CA LEU A 252 -6.37 -0.62 8.33
C LEU A 252 -6.66 -1.65 9.45
N HIS A 253 -7.81 -1.53 10.10
CA HIS A 253 -8.26 -2.47 11.15
C HIS A 253 -8.61 -3.87 10.61
N ARG A 254 -8.82 -4.02 9.31
CA ARG A 254 -9.14 -5.29 8.64
C ARG A 254 -7.90 -5.98 8.06
N SER A 255 -6.72 -5.70 8.59
CA SER A 255 -5.44 -6.21 8.07
C SER A 255 -5.42 -7.74 7.91
N ALA A 256 -6.09 -8.49 8.79
CA ALA A 256 -6.18 -9.94 8.70
C ALA A 256 -6.96 -10.42 7.44
N GLU A 257 -8.03 -9.72 7.08
CA GLU A 257 -8.81 -10.05 5.88
C GLU A 257 -7.99 -9.76 4.60
N PHE A 258 -7.29 -8.62 4.56
CA PHE A 258 -6.38 -8.33 3.45
C PHE A 258 -5.29 -9.39 3.32
N ALA A 259 -4.66 -9.79 4.44
CA ALA A 259 -3.67 -10.85 4.45
C ALA A 259 -4.25 -12.18 3.92
N GLN A 260 -5.47 -12.53 4.34
CA GLN A 260 -6.17 -13.71 3.85
C GLN A 260 -6.36 -13.67 2.33
N ARG A 261 -6.78 -12.52 1.75
CA ARG A 261 -6.91 -12.38 0.29
C ARG A 261 -5.59 -12.59 -0.44
N GLY A 262 -4.49 -12.08 0.12
CA GLY A 262 -3.15 -12.32 -0.42
C GLY A 262 -2.74 -13.80 -0.36
N GLU A 263 -3.04 -14.49 0.73
CA GLU A 263 -2.79 -15.92 0.90
C GLU A 263 -3.61 -16.75 -0.12
N GLU A 264 -4.91 -16.49 -0.23
CA GLU A 264 -5.84 -17.19 -1.14
C GLU A 264 -5.35 -17.07 -2.59
N GLU A 265 -5.03 -15.87 -3.05
CA GLU A 265 -4.53 -15.61 -4.41
C GLU A 265 -3.21 -16.35 -4.68
N THR A 266 -2.30 -16.31 -3.72
CA THR A 266 -0.98 -16.94 -3.90
C THR A 266 -1.10 -18.46 -3.94
N ARG A 267 -1.90 -19.06 -3.06
CA ARG A 267 -2.17 -20.51 -3.07
C ARG A 267 -2.87 -20.94 -4.35
N ALA A 268 -3.81 -20.17 -4.87
CA ALA A 268 -4.49 -20.45 -6.13
C ALA A 268 -3.53 -20.47 -7.35
N LYS A 269 -2.41 -19.78 -7.25
CA LYS A 269 -1.39 -19.70 -8.31
C LYS A 269 -0.10 -20.45 -7.98
N LEU A 270 -0.08 -21.26 -6.94
CA LEU A 270 1.12 -21.94 -6.45
C LEU A 270 1.77 -22.83 -7.52
N ASP A 271 0.99 -23.61 -8.28
CA ASP A 271 1.50 -24.42 -9.37
C ASP A 271 2.19 -23.59 -10.47
N LYS A 272 1.67 -22.37 -10.72
CA LYS A 272 2.28 -21.46 -11.69
C LYS A 272 3.60 -20.91 -11.17
N ILE A 273 3.68 -20.64 -9.86
CA ILE A 273 4.91 -20.18 -9.21
C ILE A 273 5.98 -21.26 -9.34
N TRP A 274 5.69 -22.51 -8.96
CA TRP A 274 6.63 -23.62 -9.06
C TRP A 274 7.09 -23.88 -10.50
N LYS A 275 6.16 -23.87 -11.44
CA LYS A 275 6.50 -24.00 -12.86
C LYS A 275 7.40 -22.84 -13.35
N LEU A 276 7.20 -21.63 -12.83
CA LEU A 276 8.00 -20.46 -13.20
C LEU A 276 9.44 -20.58 -12.73
N ILE A 277 9.66 -21.08 -11.51
CA ILE A 277 11.00 -21.24 -10.91
C ILE A 277 11.70 -22.54 -11.32
N GLY A 278 11.01 -23.42 -12.06
CA GLY A 278 11.61 -24.62 -12.67
C GLY A 278 11.49 -25.89 -11.85
N GLU A 279 10.51 -25.96 -10.93
CA GLU A 279 10.14 -27.16 -10.18
C GLU A 279 8.75 -27.67 -10.55
#